data_33bce2512231ba3e03680f1cd3089086
#
_entry.id   33bce2512231ba3e03680f1cd3089086
#
_cell.length_a   1.000
_cell.length_b   1.000
_cell.length_c   1.000
_cell.angle_alpha   90.00
_cell.angle_beta   90.00
_cell.angle_gamma   90.00
#
_symmetry.space_group_name_H-M   'P 1'
#
loop_
_entity.id
_entity.type
_entity.pdbx_description
1 polymer ?
#
loop_
_entity_poly.entity_id
_entity_poly.type
_entity_poly.pdbx_seq_one_letter_code
_entity_poly.pdbx_strand_id
1 'polypeptide(L)'
;MQNVLVPYDGSPSAERAVEYLINFAKVFPQLKVHLINVQTEAKLYGNYVSPAMLEQLNAGALDHAAEINAKAAERLKAAGILHSCHEVMGEVVTELVKAVRQHGCNTVVMGTRGMSNLGNLVMGSVATRVVHEVPVPVLLVK
;
A
#
# COMPACT_ATOMS: atom_id res chain seq x y z
N MET A 1 -13.19 12.17 -1.19
CA MET A 1 -12.13 11.39 -0.55
C MET A 1 -12.56 11.04 0.88
N GLN A 2 -13.19 9.90 1.02
CA GLN A 2 -13.80 9.51 2.30
C GLN A 2 -13.35 8.10 2.73
N ASN A 3 -13.23 7.18 1.77
CA ASN A 3 -12.76 5.82 1.97
C ASN A 3 -11.55 5.60 1.07
N VAL A 4 -10.37 5.61 1.64
CA VAL A 4 -9.10 5.75 0.93
C VAL A 4 -8.28 4.47 1.00
N LEU A 5 -7.77 4.01 -0.14
CA LEU A 5 -6.75 2.96 -0.19
C LEU A 5 -5.36 3.60 -0.23
N VAL A 6 -4.47 3.12 0.62
CA VAL A 6 -3.07 3.56 0.69
C VAL A 6 -2.16 2.36 0.48
N PRO A 7 -1.55 2.22 -0.71
CA PRO A 7 -0.45 1.28 -0.88
C PRO A 7 0.71 1.68 0.03
N TYR A 8 1.15 0.80 0.90
CA TYR A 8 2.12 1.12 1.93
C TYR A 8 3.19 0.05 2.03
N ASP A 9 4.44 0.44 1.84
CA ASP A 9 5.60 -0.44 1.89
C ASP A 9 6.64 -0.01 2.94
N GLY A 10 6.32 0.99 3.76
CA GLY A 10 7.24 1.54 4.74
C GLY A 10 8.28 2.49 4.19
N SER A 11 8.27 2.77 2.89
CA SER A 11 9.19 3.74 2.27
C SER A 11 8.92 5.17 2.75
N PRO A 12 9.91 6.07 2.65
CA PRO A 12 9.69 7.48 2.95
C PRO A 12 8.55 8.10 2.14
N SER A 13 8.37 7.67 0.91
CA SER A 13 7.28 8.12 0.04
C SER A 13 5.91 7.68 0.57
N ALA A 14 5.78 6.42 1.00
CA ALA A 14 4.56 5.92 1.62
C ALA A 14 4.26 6.60 2.96
N GLU A 15 5.30 6.89 3.74
CA GLU A 15 5.16 7.64 4.98
C GLU A 15 4.62 9.06 4.76
N ARG A 16 5.05 9.72 3.69
CA ARG A 16 4.50 11.05 3.33
C ARG A 16 3.01 10.99 2.97
N ALA A 17 2.58 9.92 2.31
CA ALA A 17 1.16 9.72 2.02
C ALA A 17 0.33 9.58 3.31
N VAL A 18 0.83 8.83 4.27
CA VAL A 18 0.19 8.68 5.58
C VAL A 18 0.15 10.02 6.32
N GLU A 19 1.25 10.75 6.35
CA GLU A 19 1.32 12.08 6.98
C GLU A 19 0.34 13.07 6.34
N TYR A 20 0.23 13.06 5.02
CA TYR A 20 -0.75 13.87 4.31
C TYR A 20 -2.18 13.57 4.80
N LEU A 21 -2.53 12.28 4.93
CA LEU A 21 -3.86 11.87 5.38
C LEU A 21 -4.12 12.21 6.85
N ILE A 22 -3.11 12.14 7.70
CA ILE A 22 -3.22 12.58 9.10
C ILE A 22 -3.57 14.07 9.16
N ASN A 23 -2.92 14.88 8.34
CA ASN A 23 -3.23 16.31 8.27
C ASN A 23 -4.61 16.57 7.65
N PHE A 24 -4.97 15.83 6.61
CA PHE A 24 -6.30 15.94 5.98
C PHE A 24 -7.42 15.60 6.96
N ALA A 25 -7.23 14.59 7.81
CA ALA A 25 -8.24 14.15 8.77
C ALA A 25 -8.58 15.22 9.82
N LYS A 26 -7.69 16.18 10.06
CA LYS A 26 -7.96 17.31 10.97
C LYS A 26 -9.13 18.17 10.50
N VAL A 27 -9.34 18.26 9.20
CA VAL A 27 -10.45 19.00 8.58
C VAL A 27 -11.55 18.08 8.07
N PHE A 28 -11.30 16.78 7.98
CA PHE A 28 -12.24 15.79 7.52
C PHE A 28 -12.19 14.52 8.40
N PRO A 29 -12.79 14.57 9.59
CA PRO A 29 -12.65 13.50 10.59
C PRO A 29 -13.37 12.19 10.22
N GLN A 30 -14.18 12.17 9.18
CA GLN A 30 -14.87 10.97 8.69
C GLN A 30 -14.02 10.11 7.76
N LEU A 31 -12.76 10.48 7.57
CA LEU A 31 -11.83 9.72 6.73
C LEU A 31 -11.64 8.30 7.26
N LYS A 32 -11.73 7.33 6.36
CA LYS A 32 -11.36 5.94 6.62
C LYS A 32 -10.20 5.56 5.71
N VAL A 33 -9.19 4.91 6.29
CA VAL A 33 -7.98 4.51 5.58
C VAL A 33 -7.85 2.99 5.55
N HIS A 34 -7.64 2.44 4.36
CA HIS A 34 -7.23 1.06 4.17
C HIS A 34 -5.76 1.03 3.77
N LEU A 35 -4.90 0.59 4.68
CA LEU A 35 -3.50 0.33 4.36
C LEU A 35 -3.40 -1.02 3.67
N ILE A 36 -2.69 -1.09 2.56
CA ILE A 36 -2.44 -2.35 1.88
C ILE A 36 -0.95 -2.51 1.56
N ASN A 37 -0.39 -3.64 1.98
CA ASN A 37 0.96 -4.05 1.60
C ASN A 37 0.84 -5.29 0.72
N VAL A 38 1.29 -5.17 -0.52
CA VAL A 38 1.29 -6.26 -1.50
C VAL A 38 2.70 -6.83 -1.58
N GLN A 39 2.82 -8.10 -1.25
CA GLN A 39 4.06 -8.86 -1.38
C GLN A 39 4.00 -9.68 -2.67
N THR A 40 5.06 -9.62 -3.45
CA THR A 40 5.20 -10.46 -4.63
C THR A 40 5.76 -11.82 -4.23
N GLU A 41 5.25 -12.89 -4.87
CA GLU A 41 5.76 -14.22 -4.64
C GLU A 41 7.23 -14.31 -5.06
N ALA A 42 8.06 -14.93 -4.22
CA ALA A 42 9.46 -15.12 -4.53
C ALA A 42 9.60 -16.01 -5.77
N LYS A 43 10.09 -15.44 -6.87
CA LYS A 43 10.48 -16.21 -8.05
C LYS A 43 11.84 -16.84 -7.78
N LEU A 44 11.84 -18.01 -7.20
CA LEU A 44 13.06 -18.78 -7.02
C LEU A 44 13.36 -19.48 -8.34
N TYR A 45 14.46 -19.06 -8.97
CA TYR A 45 14.99 -19.73 -10.17
C TYR A 45 15.54 -21.09 -9.79
N GLY A 46 14.90 -22.17 -10.27
CA GLY A 46 15.31 -23.55 -10.09
C GLY A 46 14.26 -24.42 -9.42
N ASN A 47 14.22 -25.70 -9.80
CA ASN A 47 13.23 -26.70 -9.40
C ASN A 47 13.42 -27.21 -7.96
N TYR A 48 14.07 -26.45 -7.08
CA TYR A 48 14.51 -26.93 -5.77
C TYR A 48 13.69 -26.45 -4.59
N VAL A 49 12.61 -25.68 -4.84
CA VAL A 49 11.73 -25.20 -3.78
C VAL A 49 10.50 -26.07 -3.70
N SER A 50 10.36 -26.79 -2.59
CA SER A 50 9.16 -27.57 -2.33
C SER A 50 7.96 -26.64 -2.12
N PRO A 51 6.72 -27.10 -2.40
CA PRO A 51 5.52 -26.34 -2.07
C PRO A 51 5.44 -25.92 -0.60
N ALA A 52 5.95 -26.76 0.30
CA ALA A 52 5.99 -26.44 1.73
C ALA A 52 6.95 -25.28 2.04
N MET A 53 8.12 -25.24 1.38
CA MET A 53 9.07 -24.13 1.53
C MET A 53 8.49 -22.82 0.97
N LEU A 54 7.82 -22.89 -0.17
CA LEU A 54 7.17 -21.72 -0.77
C LEU A 54 6.07 -21.16 0.15
N GLU A 55 5.28 -22.03 0.74
CA GLU A 55 4.26 -21.63 1.72
C GLU A 55 4.87 -20.94 2.94
N GLN A 56 5.99 -21.45 3.45
CA GLN A 56 6.70 -20.81 4.56
C GLN A 56 7.26 -19.45 4.19
N LEU A 57 7.83 -19.31 2.99
CA LEU A 57 8.34 -18.03 2.49
C LEU A 57 7.22 -17.01 2.34
N ASN A 58 6.08 -17.42 1.79
CA ASN A 58 4.91 -16.56 1.63
C ASN A 58 4.34 -16.12 2.99
N ALA A 59 4.25 -17.05 3.95
CA ALA A 59 3.82 -16.73 5.32
C ALA A 59 4.76 -15.73 5.98
N GLY A 60 6.07 -15.89 5.83
CA GLY A 60 7.07 -14.95 6.33
C GLY A 60 6.96 -13.58 5.70
N ALA A 61 6.70 -13.52 4.39
CA ALA A 61 6.47 -12.26 3.69
C ALA A 61 5.22 -11.52 4.20
N LEU A 62 4.13 -12.25 4.44
CA LEU A 62 2.91 -11.65 4.99
C LEU A 62 3.09 -11.17 6.42
N ASP A 63 3.83 -11.91 7.25
CA ASP A 63 4.17 -11.47 8.60
C ASP A 63 5.01 -10.19 8.59
N HIS A 64 5.97 -10.11 7.69
CA HIS A 64 6.77 -8.90 7.48
C HIS A 64 5.91 -7.72 7.03
N ALA A 65 4.99 -7.95 6.10
CA ALA A 65 4.05 -6.94 5.64
C ALA A 65 3.17 -6.42 6.79
N ALA A 66 2.72 -7.32 7.68
CA ALA A 66 1.93 -6.95 8.84
C ALA A 66 2.72 -6.06 9.82
N GLU A 67 4.01 -6.33 10.03
CA GLU A 67 4.88 -5.48 10.86
C GLU A 67 5.04 -4.08 10.26
N ILE A 68 5.20 -4.01 8.93
CA ILE A 68 5.29 -2.73 8.22
C ILE A 68 3.99 -1.93 8.39
N ASN A 69 2.85 -2.56 8.12
CA ASN A 69 1.55 -1.92 8.24
C ASN A 69 1.24 -1.48 9.68
N ALA A 70 1.65 -2.25 10.67
CA ALA A 70 1.41 -1.96 12.08
C ALA A 70 1.99 -0.60 12.51
N LYS A 71 3.16 -0.22 11.97
CA LYS A 71 3.79 1.07 12.28
C LYS A 71 2.94 2.24 11.79
N ALA A 72 2.42 2.16 10.58
CA ALA A 72 1.53 3.19 10.05
C ALA A 72 0.17 3.18 10.77
N ALA A 73 -0.34 2.00 11.11
CA ALA A 73 -1.59 1.85 11.85
C ALA A 73 -1.53 2.53 13.22
N GLU A 74 -0.41 2.44 13.93
CA GLU A 74 -0.21 3.15 15.21
C GLU A 74 -0.34 4.66 15.04
N ARG A 75 0.23 5.22 13.97
CA ARG A 75 0.13 6.65 13.67
C ARG A 75 -1.30 7.06 13.36
N LEU A 76 -2.01 6.27 12.57
CA LEU A 76 -3.42 6.52 12.24
C LEU A 76 -4.30 6.44 13.49
N LYS A 77 -4.07 5.45 14.32
CA LYS A 77 -4.77 5.29 15.61
C LYS A 77 -4.54 6.49 16.52
N ALA A 78 -3.30 6.94 16.66
CA ALA A 78 -2.96 8.11 17.47
C ALA A 78 -3.64 9.39 16.96
N ALA A 79 -3.88 9.47 15.65
CA ALA A 79 -4.58 10.58 15.00
C ALA A 79 -6.12 10.44 15.04
N GLY A 80 -6.64 9.36 15.62
CA GLY A 80 -8.08 9.11 15.70
C GLY A 80 -8.73 8.73 14.37
N ILE A 81 -7.96 8.21 13.42
CA ILE A 81 -8.43 7.86 12.09
C ILE A 81 -8.89 6.40 12.05
N LEU A 82 -10.12 6.17 11.59
CA LEU A 82 -10.62 4.82 11.36
C LEU A 82 -9.80 4.16 10.24
N HIS A 83 -9.26 2.98 10.50
CA HIS A 83 -8.37 2.30 9.56
C HIS A 83 -8.47 0.78 9.63
N SER A 84 -8.00 0.13 8.55
CA SER A 84 -7.83 -1.31 8.45
C SER A 84 -6.51 -1.61 7.76
N CYS A 85 -5.90 -2.74 8.07
CA CYS A 85 -4.67 -3.21 7.44
C CYS A 85 -4.95 -4.46 6.62
N HIS A 86 -4.33 -4.53 5.43
CA HIS A 86 -4.45 -5.63 4.51
C HIS A 86 -3.06 -6.05 4.02
N GLU A 87 -2.75 -7.32 4.13
CA GLU A 87 -1.52 -7.91 3.66
C GLU A 87 -1.87 -8.98 2.64
N VAL A 88 -1.40 -8.83 1.41
CA VAL A 88 -1.75 -9.73 0.32
C VAL A 88 -0.53 -10.14 -0.49
N MET A 89 -0.59 -11.36 -1.04
CA MET A 89 0.37 -11.85 -2.02
C MET A 89 -0.21 -11.66 -3.42
N GLY A 90 0.59 -11.18 -4.35
CA GLY A 90 0.17 -11.08 -5.74
C GLY A 90 0.95 -10.04 -6.54
N GLU A 91 0.41 -9.69 -7.69
CA GLU A 91 0.93 -8.60 -8.51
C GLU A 91 0.37 -7.28 -7.99
N VAL A 92 1.23 -6.30 -7.78
CA VAL A 92 0.90 -5.09 -7.02
C VAL A 92 -0.34 -4.38 -7.56
N VAL A 93 -0.32 -4.00 -8.82
CA VAL A 93 -1.41 -3.19 -9.39
C VAL A 93 -2.72 -3.98 -9.47
N THR A 94 -2.65 -5.26 -9.82
CA THR A 94 -3.81 -6.16 -9.84
C THR A 94 -4.47 -6.24 -8.47
N GLU A 95 -3.68 -6.40 -7.41
CA GLU A 95 -4.19 -6.48 -6.05
C GLU A 95 -4.75 -5.14 -5.56
N LEU A 96 -4.17 -4.02 -5.99
CA LEU A 96 -4.70 -2.69 -5.67
C LEU A 96 -6.08 -2.47 -6.31
N VAL A 97 -6.25 -2.86 -7.57
CA VAL A 97 -7.55 -2.77 -8.27
C VAL A 97 -8.61 -3.62 -7.56
N LYS A 98 -8.25 -4.85 -7.17
CA LYS A 98 -9.13 -5.72 -6.39
C LYS A 98 -9.52 -5.08 -5.06
N ALA A 99 -8.56 -4.54 -4.33
CA ALA A 99 -8.77 -3.94 -3.02
C ALA A 99 -9.68 -2.70 -3.09
N VAL A 100 -9.51 -1.85 -4.10
CA VAL A 100 -10.41 -0.71 -4.33
C VAL A 100 -11.86 -1.17 -4.41
N ARG A 101 -12.12 -2.22 -5.19
CA ARG A 101 -13.48 -2.76 -5.36
C ARG A 101 -13.97 -3.47 -4.11
N GLN A 102 -13.14 -4.31 -3.53
CA GLN A 102 -13.49 -5.16 -2.38
C GLN A 102 -13.82 -4.33 -1.14
N HIS A 103 -13.08 -3.25 -0.90
CA HIS A 103 -13.25 -2.40 0.27
C HIS A 103 -14.07 -1.14 0.01
N GLY A 104 -14.58 -0.96 -1.20
CA GLY A 104 -15.40 0.18 -1.58
C GLY A 104 -14.65 1.50 -1.49
N CYS A 105 -13.34 1.50 -1.78
CA CYS A 105 -12.55 2.71 -1.76
C CYS A 105 -12.93 3.64 -2.90
N ASN A 106 -12.97 4.93 -2.61
CA ASN A 106 -13.31 5.95 -3.61
C ASN A 106 -12.13 6.82 -4.03
N THR A 107 -10.97 6.58 -3.46
CA THR A 107 -9.72 7.28 -3.78
C THR A 107 -8.53 6.39 -3.42
N VAL A 108 -7.48 6.45 -4.23
CA VAL A 108 -6.17 5.90 -3.88
C VAL A 108 -5.24 7.07 -3.55
N VAL A 109 -4.53 7.00 -2.43
CA VAL A 109 -3.51 7.98 -2.06
C VAL A 109 -2.18 7.27 -1.93
N MET A 110 -1.19 7.72 -2.67
CA MET A 110 0.11 7.07 -2.67
C MET A 110 1.25 8.07 -2.89
N GLY A 111 2.45 7.68 -2.46
CA GLY A 111 3.65 8.43 -2.76
C GLY A 111 4.05 8.32 -4.24
N THR A 112 4.72 9.34 -4.74
CA THR A 112 5.18 9.37 -6.14
C THR A 112 6.50 8.65 -6.36
N ARG A 113 7.26 8.38 -5.28
CA ARG A 113 8.59 7.80 -5.33
C ARG A 113 8.61 6.51 -4.54
N GLY A 114 9.01 5.41 -5.18
CA GLY A 114 9.27 4.16 -4.50
C GLY A 114 10.62 4.16 -3.79
N MET A 115 11.14 2.98 -3.48
CA MET A 115 12.44 2.78 -2.81
C MET A 115 13.65 3.13 -3.69
N SER A 116 13.46 3.42 -4.97
CA SER A 116 14.55 3.81 -5.88
C SER A 116 14.79 5.31 -5.83
N ASN A 117 16.02 5.69 -5.50
CA ASN A 117 16.51 7.06 -5.51
C ASN A 117 16.77 7.60 -6.92
N LEU A 118 16.01 7.17 -7.91
CA LEU A 118 16.18 7.63 -9.28
C LEU A 118 15.54 9.01 -9.48
N GLY A 119 16.24 10.02 -9.01
CA GLY A 119 16.07 11.42 -9.43
C GLY A 119 14.65 12.01 -9.31
N ASN A 120 14.60 13.32 -9.23
CA ASN A 120 13.37 14.11 -8.98
C ASN A 120 12.36 14.15 -10.15
N LEU A 121 12.61 13.43 -11.24
CA LEU A 121 11.91 13.65 -12.50
C LEU A 121 11.04 12.49 -12.98
N VAL A 122 11.09 11.32 -12.33
CA VAL A 122 10.38 10.15 -12.81
C VAL A 122 9.42 9.64 -11.73
N MET A 123 8.15 9.63 -12.07
CA MET A 123 7.13 8.92 -11.31
C MET A 123 7.43 7.42 -11.37
N GLY A 124 7.42 6.71 -10.24
CA GLY A 124 7.69 5.27 -10.18
C GLY A 124 6.80 4.46 -11.10
N SER A 125 7.28 3.31 -11.57
CA SER A 125 6.52 2.44 -12.48
C SER A 125 5.19 1.99 -11.90
N VAL A 126 5.14 1.70 -10.61
CA VAL A 126 3.90 1.32 -9.92
C VAL A 126 2.91 2.50 -9.91
N ALA A 127 3.35 3.70 -9.55
CA ALA A 127 2.48 4.88 -9.53
C ALA A 127 1.91 5.17 -10.92
N THR A 128 2.70 5.06 -11.97
CA THR A 128 2.25 5.24 -13.36
C THR A 128 1.15 4.25 -13.73
N ARG A 129 1.34 2.98 -13.43
CA ARG A 129 0.32 1.95 -13.71
C ARG A 129 -0.93 2.14 -12.87
N VAL A 130 -0.79 2.47 -11.60
CA VAL A 130 -1.94 2.72 -10.71
C VAL A 130 -2.82 3.83 -11.26
N VAL A 131 -2.24 4.95 -11.68
CA VAL A 131 -2.97 6.07 -12.25
C VAL A 131 -3.81 5.64 -13.46
N HIS A 132 -3.30 4.72 -14.28
CA HIS A 132 -4.00 4.25 -15.47
C HIS A 132 -5.02 3.14 -15.20
N GLU A 133 -4.79 2.28 -14.23
CA GLU A 133 -5.54 1.02 -14.09
C GLU A 133 -6.59 1.02 -12.98
N VAL A 134 -6.43 1.82 -11.92
CA VAL A 134 -7.45 1.87 -10.86
C VAL A 134 -8.68 2.67 -11.29
N PRO A 135 -9.89 2.20 -10.96
CA PRO A 135 -11.13 2.82 -11.42
C PRO A 135 -11.60 4.02 -10.59
N VAL A 136 -10.73 4.58 -9.76
CA VAL A 136 -11.03 5.71 -8.87
C VAL A 136 -9.94 6.78 -8.97
N PRO A 137 -10.22 8.02 -8.53
CA PRO A 137 -9.18 9.06 -8.48
C PRO A 137 -7.96 8.64 -7.68
N VAL A 138 -6.80 9.07 -8.13
CA VAL A 138 -5.52 8.82 -7.49
C VAL A 138 -4.90 10.15 -7.08
N LEU A 139 -4.63 10.30 -5.80
CA LEU A 139 -3.89 11.44 -5.27
C LEU A 139 -2.43 11.02 -5.06
N LEU A 140 -1.54 11.72 -5.73
CA LEU A 140 -0.10 11.49 -5.63
C LEU A 140 0.52 12.49 -4.65
N VAL A 141 1.20 11.98 -3.64
CA VAL A 141 1.87 12.79 -2.62
C VAL A 141 3.37 12.82 -2.93
N LYS A 142 3.90 14.02 -3.08
CA LYS A 142 5.33 14.24 -3.36
C LYS A 142 6.18 14.08 -2.12
#